data_fcb1644d4d55dc5c052fa5fbb6328a20
#
_entry.id   fcb1644d4d55dc5c052fa5fbb6328a20
#
_cell.length_a   1.000
_cell.length_b   1.000
_cell.length_c   1.000
_cell.angle_alpha   90.00
_cell.angle_beta   90.00
_cell.angle_gamma   90.00
#
_symmetry.space_group_name_H-M   'P 1'
#
loop_
_entity.id
_entity.type
_entity.pdbx_description
1 polymer ?
#
loop_
_entity_poly.entity_id
_entity_poly.type
_entity_poly.pdbx_seq_one_letter_code
_entity_poly.pdbx_strand_id
1 'polypeptide(L)'
;MVASSEMAEAKTGESNEPAWRKRAVSRSLHAARSRAEQRVQRFLDAAFELIDEKGSADFTIQEVIDRSQQSLRGFYQYFDGKDELLLALFEDSILESAADLGDAIEGQSDPLARLRAFTIRLHEWCEPVTTPRKRGSHNRRPISEFTVQLAVAHPERVKAAMEPVSRMLLELVEEAEAVGAIHVDDTRRAAALVQQTVMYSWFGNRLIQDNRMLLSAGETWEFCLHGLNG
;
A
#
# COMPACT_ATOMS: atom_id res chain seq x y z
N MET A 1 -49.67 32.37 38.31
CA MET A 1 -48.74 33.52 38.41
C MET A 1 -47.36 32.97 38.16
N VAL A 2 -46.83 33.39 37.02
CA VAL A 2 -45.41 33.69 36.72
C VAL A 2 -44.43 32.58 37.04
N ALA A 3 -43.71 31.98 36.14
CA ALA A 3 -42.88 32.56 35.10
C ALA A 3 -42.66 31.55 33.93
N SER A 4 -42.96 32.09 32.83
CA SER A 4 -42.44 31.75 31.52
C SER A 4 -40.98 32.12 31.38
N SER A 5 -40.32 31.50 30.40
CA SER A 5 -39.21 32.05 29.65
C SER A 5 -37.80 31.81 30.23
N GLU A 6 -37.16 30.89 29.59
CA GLU A 6 -35.78 31.01 29.09
C GLU A 6 -35.34 29.68 28.42
N MET A 7 -35.94 29.43 27.28
CA MET A 7 -35.41 28.51 26.33
C MET A 7 -35.32 29.23 24.99
N ALA A 8 -34.26 29.98 24.85
CA ALA A 8 -33.91 30.57 23.55
C ALA A 8 -32.39 30.60 23.40
N GLU A 9 -31.96 30.03 22.25
CA GLU A 9 -30.76 30.37 21.54
C GLU A 9 -29.43 29.74 21.95
N ALA A 10 -29.27 28.48 21.55
CA ALA A 10 -28.00 28.09 20.99
C ALA A 10 -28.11 27.94 19.47
N LYS A 11 -28.23 29.06 18.77
CA LYS A 11 -27.99 29.09 17.31
C LYS A 11 -26.53 28.94 17.07
N THR A 12 -26.13 27.75 16.58
CA THR A 12 -24.91 27.44 15.87
C THR A 12 -24.54 28.57 14.91
N GLY A 13 -23.41 29.21 15.16
CA GLY A 13 -22.80 30.18 14.26
C GLY A 13 -22.38 29.51 12.95
N GLU A 14 -23.30 29.36 12.00
CA GLU A 14 -22.92 29.19 10.59
C GLU A 14 -22.20 30.49 10.21
N SER A 15 -20.86 30.37 9.95
CA SER A 15 -20.06 31.50 9.53
C SER A 15 -20.62 32.03 8.21
N ASN A 16 -21.20 33.24 8.27
CA ASN A 16 -21.72 33.97 7.12
C ASN A 16 -20.62 34.51 6.23
N GLU A 17 -19.71 33.60 5.83
CA GLU A 17 -18.57 33.93 5.00
C GLU A 17 -19.00 34.02 3.53
N PRO A 18 -18.67 35.11 2.83
CA PRO A 18 -19.06 35.32 1.44
C PRO A 18 -18.58 34.17 0.53
N ALA A 19 -19.45 33.70 -0.37
CA ALA A 19 -19.15 32.57 -1.26
C ALA A 19 -17.87 32.73 -2.10
N TRP A 20 -17.51 33.98 -2.45
CA TRP A 20 -16.27 34.26 -3.18
C TRP A 20 -15.03 33.98 -2.31
N ARG A 21 -15.08 34.27 -1.00
CA ARG A 21 -13.98 34.05 -0.07
C ARG A 21 -13.78 32.55 0.14
N LYS A 22 -14.85 31.78 0.37
CA LYS A 22 -14.80 30.31 0.44
C LYS A 22 -14.15 29.71 -0.82
N ARG A 23 -14.55 30.17 -2.02
CA ARG A 23 -13.95 29.71 -3.28
C ARG A 23 -12.48 30.10 -3.43
N ALA A 24 -12.10 31.31 -3.02
CA ALA A 24 -10.71 31.78 -3.10
C ALA A 24 -9.80 31.01 -2.14
N VAL A 25 -10.23 30.81 -0.89
CA VAL A 25 -9.51 30.01 0.11
C VAL A 25 -9.40 28.56 -0.33
N SER A 26 -10.49 27.93 -0.78
CA SER A 26 -10.48 26.56 -1.29
C SER A 26 -9.52 26.37 -2.45
N ARG A 27 -9.49 27.30 -3.44
CA ARG A 27 -8.51 27.24 -4.55
C ARG A 27 -7.08 27.41 -4.09
N SER A 28 -6.83 28.31 -3.14
CA SER A 28 -5.49 28.53 -2.58
C SER A 28 -4.99 27.30 -1.83
N LEU A 29 -5.85 26.69 -0.98
CA LEU A 29 -5.53 25.47 -0.26
C LEU A 29 -5.29 24.30 -1.21
N HIS A 30 -6.12 24.14 -2.24
CA HIS A 30 -5.93 23.08 -3.24
C HIS A 30 -4.59 23.24 -3.97
N ALA A 31 -4.25 24.46 -4.43
CA ALA A 31 -2.98 24.71 -5.07
C ALA A 31 -1.76 24.54 -4.16
N ALA A 32 -1.90 24.87 -2.85
CA ALA A 32 -0.85 24.63 -1.86
C ALA A 32 -0.66 23.13 -1.60
N ARG A 33 -1.77 22.39 -1.44
CA ARG A 33 -1.78 20.95 -1.26
C ARG A 33 -1.12 20.24 -2.45
N SER A 34 -1.53 20.54 -3.68
CA SER A 34 -0.96 19.93 -4.88
C SER A 34 0.56 20.17 -5.00
N ARG A 35 1.04 21.37 -4.65
CA ARG A 35 2.49 21.65 -4.62
C ARG A 35 3.22 20.85 -3.54
N ALA A 36 2.61 20.66 -2.37
CA ALA A 36 3.18 19.85 -1.30
C ALA A 36 3.25 18.37 -1.72
N GLU A 37 2.17 17.83 -2.27
CA GLU A 37 2.11 16.47 -2.81
C GLU A 37 3.18 16.24 -3.88
N GLN A 38 3.35 17.17 -4.82
CA GLN A 38 4.41 17.07 -5.85
C GLN A 38 5.82 17.09 -5.25
N ARG A 39 6.06 17.82 -4.17
CA ARG A 39 7.37 17.82 -3.50
C ARG A 39 7.63 16.50 -2.78
N VAL A 40 6.65 15.99 -2.04
CA VAL A 40 6.72 14.68 -1.40
C VAL A 40 7.00 13.62 -2.45
N GLN A 41 6.26 13.64 -3.56
CA GLN A 41 6.43 12.70 -4.65
C GLN A 41 7.87 12.67 -5.21
N ARG A 42 8.52 13.83 -5.37
CA ARG A 42 9.92 13.89 -5.82
C ARG A 42 10.89 13.23 -4.85
N PHE A 43 10.65 13.33 -3.53
CA PHE A 43 11.47 12.63 -2.54
C PHE A 43 11.24 11.11 -2.61
N LEU A 44 9.99 10.68 -2.77
CA LEU A 44 9.65 9.26 -2.92
C LEU A 44 10.27 8.68 -4.20
N ASP A 45 10.17 9.40 -5.34
CA ASP A 45 10.78 9.00 -6.61
C ASP A 45 12.30 8.85 -6.48
N ALA A 46 12.96 9.84 -5.85
CA ALA A 46 14.41 9.82 -5.63
C ALA A 46 14.84 8.65 -4.73
N ALA A 47 14.11 8.40 -3.64
CA ALA A 47 14.39 7.29 -2.74
C ALA A 47 14.21 5.93 -3.44
N PHE A 48 13.14 5.81 -4.24
CA PHE A 48 12.87 4.61 -5.01
C PHE A 48 13.99 4.33 -6.05
N GLU A 49 14.41 5.37 -6.82
CA GLU A 49 15.52 5.23 -7.77
C GLU A 49 16.82 4.80 -7.08
N LEU A 50 17.11 5.33 -5.89
CA LEU A 50 18.30 4.95 -5.11
C LEU A 50 18.23 3.49 -4.65
N ILE A 51 17.06 3.00 -4.23
CA ILE A 51 16.85 1.60 -3.86
C ILE A 51 17.01 0.69 -5.08
N ASP A 52 16.46 1.07 -6.22
CA ASP A 52 16.57 0.30 -7.47
C ASP A 52 18.02 0.20 -7.95
N GLU A 53 18.78 1.29 -7.85
CA GLU A 53 20.19 1.34 -8.22
C GLU A 53 21.11 0.55 -7.26
N LYS A 54 20.85 0.64 -5.95
CA LYS A 54 21.69 0.02 -4.91
C LYS A 54 21.30 -1.42 -4.56
N GLY A 55 20.08 -1.82 -4.94
CA GLY A 55 19.49 -3.10 -4.53
C GLY A 55 19.18 -3.16 -3.02
N SER A 56 19.25 -2.03 -2.32
CA SER A 56 19.01 -1.94 -0.87
C SER A 56 18.54 -0.53 -0.46
N ALA A 57 17.97 -0.42 0.74
CA ALA A 57 17.65 0.87 1.33
C ALA A 57 18.87 1.58 1.97
N ASP A 58 20.09 1.19 1.61
CA ASP A 58 21.32 1.80 2.13
C ASP A 58 21.68 3.09 1.36
N PHE A 59 20.88 4.11 1.55
CA PHE A 59 21.11 5.46 1.05
C PHE A 59 21.05 6.48 2.19
N THR A 60 21.64 7.66 1.98
CA THR A 60 21.62 8.80 2.90
C THR A 60 20.54 9.80 2.51
N ILE A 61 20.07 10.62 3.48
CA ILE A 61 19.15 11.72 3.21
C ILE A 61 19.77 12.69 2.20
N GLN A 62 21.10 12.91 2.24
CA GLN A 62 21.79 13.78 1.29
C GLN A 62 21.66 13.27 -0.16
N GLU A 63 21.82 11.97 -0.38
CA GLU A 63 21.62 11.38 -1.72
C GLU A 63 20.19 11.57 -2.23
N VAL A 64 19.17 11.46 -1.35
CA VAL A 64 17.78 11.75 -1.71
C VAL A 64 17.59 13.22 -2.09
N ILE A 65 18.17 14.13 -1.32
CA ILE A 65 18.12 15.58 -1.60
C ILE A 65 18.76 15.91 -2.94
N ASP A 66 19.96 15.39 -3.18
CA ASP A 66 20.70 15.63 -4.43
C ASP A 66 19.93 15.07 -5.64
N ARG A 67 19.37 13.87 -5.49
CA ARG A 67 18.60 13.20 -6.56
C ARG A 67 17.26 13.90 -6.82
N SER A 68 16.53 14.28 -5.77
CA SER A 68 15.23 14.95 -5.88
C SER A 68 15.32 16.42 -6.29
N GLN A 69 16.52 17.00 -6.25
CA GLN A 69 16.77 18.44 -6.47
C GLN A 69 15.95 19.33 -5.52
N GLN A 70 15.77 18.87 -4.29
CA GLN A 70 15.07 19.58 -3.24
C GLN A 70 16.08 20.08 -2.16
N SER A 71 15.60 20.83 -1.19
CA SER A 71 16.45 21.30 -0.09
C SER A 71 16.33 20.40 1.15
N LEU A 72 17.37 20.37 1.98
CA LEU A 72 17.37 19.69 3.29
C LEU A 72 16.24 20.22 4.19
N ARG A 73 15.99 21.54 4.18
CA ARG A 73 14.87 22.15 4.90
C ARG A 73 13.52 21.65 4.37
N GLY A 74 13.41 21.48 3.03
CA GLY A 74 12.22 20.93 2.39
C GLY A 74 11.96 19.50 2.78
N PHE A 75 13.02 18.69 2.93
CA PHE A 75 12.92 17.31 3.40
C PHE A 75 12.33 17.24 4.81
N TYR A 76 12.94 17.94 5.77
CA TYR A 76 12.49 17.95 7.18
C TYR A 76 11.14 18.65 7.41
N GLN A 77 10.58 19.29 6.40
CA GLN A 77 9.20 19.79 6.44
C GLN A 77 8.16 18.67 6.31
N TYR A 78 8.54 17.53 5.70
CA TYR A 78 7.63 16.42 5.39
C TYR A 78 8.00 15.11 6.09
N PHE A 79 9.27 14.90 6.42
CA PHE A 79 9.78 13.67 7.00
C PHE A 79 10.69 13.96 8.19
N ASP A 80 10.46 13.29 9.31
CA ASP A 80 11.32 13.42 10.51
C ASP A 80 12.68 12.74 10.32
N GLY A 81 12.82 11.90 9.31
CA GLY A 81 14.06 11.20 9.00
C GLY A 81 13.89 10.17 7.89
N LYS A 82 14.89 9.32 7.72
CA LYS A 82 14.93 8.29 6.69
C LYS A 82 13.82 7.25 6.88
N ASP A 83 13.54 6.84 8.12
CA ASP A 83 12.52 5.83 8.42
C ASP A 83 11.12 6.32 8.05
N GLU A 84 10.83 7.62 8.28
CA GLU A 84 9.57 8.24 7.87
C GLU A 84 9.42 8.26 6.34
N LEU A 85 10.50 8.58 5.62
CA LEU A 85 10.53 8.51 4.15
C LEU A 85 10.31 7.07 3.64
N LEU A 86 10.98 6.08 4.25
CA LEU A 86 10.82 4.68 3.88
C LEU A 86 9.40 4.18 4.15
N LEU A 87 8.80 4.62 5.25
CA LEU A 87 7.43 4.28 5.58
C LEU A 87 6.43 4.89 4.60
N ALA A 88 6.61 6.17 4.24
CA ALA A 88 5.79 6.81 3.21
C ALA A 88 5.95 6.14 1.84
N LEU A 89 7.17 5.72 1.50
CA LEU A 89 7.43 4.97 0.27
C LEU A 89 6.74 3.60 0.28
N PHE A 90 6.74 2.92 1.42
CA PHE A 90 6.01 1.67 1.61
C PHE A 90 4.50 1.87 1.46
N GLU A 91 3.93 2.87 2.16
CA GLU A 91 2.51 3.21 2.08
C GLU A 91 2.07 3.49 0.62
N ASP A 92 2.84 4.29 -0.10
CA ASP A 92 2.60 4.64 -1.51
C ASP A 92 2.65 3.39 -2.43
N SER A 93 3.64 2.52 -2.23
CA SER A 93 3.77 1.29 -3.01
C SER A 93 2.66 0.28 -2.74
N ILE A 94 2.14 0.19 -1.52
CA ILE A 94 1.00 -0.67 -1.20
C ILE A 94 -0.30 -0.13 -1.83
N LEU A 95 -0.49 1.18 -1.87
CA LEU A 95 -1.64 1.78 -2.55
C LEU A 95 -1.62 1.49 -4.06
N GLU A 96 -0.45 1.60 -4.69
CA GLU A 96 -0.29 1.21 -6.10
C GLU A 96 -0.56 -0.29 -6.32
N SER A 97 -0.06 -1.16 -5.41
CA SER A 97 -0.32 -2.60 -5.51
C SER A 97 -1.80 -2.91 -5.35
N ALA A 98 -2.49 -2.26 -4.43
CA ALA A 98 -3.92 -2.48 -4.23
C ALA A 98 -4.75 -2.12 -5.48
N ALA A 99 -4.38 -1.03 -6.17
CA ALA A 99 -5.02 -0.67 -7.44
C ALA A 99 -4.78 -1.72 -8.53
N ASP A 100 -3.53 -2.16 -8.72
CA ASP A 100 -3.15 -3.17 -9.71
C ASP A 100 -3.77 -4.55 -9.40
N LEU A 101 -3.89 -4.92 -8.13
CA LEU A 101 -4.59 -6.12 -7.69
C LEU A 101 -6.09 -6.03 -7.98
N GLY A 102 -6.70 -4.84 -7.81
CA GLY A 102 -8.07 -4.56 -8.21
C GLY A 102 -8.29 -4.76 -9.71
N ASP A 103 -7.41 -4.21 -10.54
CA ASP A 103 -7.45 -4.36 -11.99
C ASP A 103 -7.31 -5.84 -12.42
N ALA A 104 -6.48 -6.63 -11.73
CA ALA A 104 -6.27 -8.04 -12.03
C ALA A 104 -7.51 -8.92 -11.82
N ILE A 105 -8.40 -8.53 -10.92
CA ILE A 105 -9.65 -9.24 -10.63
C ILE A 105 -10.85 -8.66 -11.39
N GLU A 106 -10.69 -7.50 -12.01
CA GLU A 106 -11.74 -6.85 -12.80
C GLU A 106 -12.11 -7.72 -14.02
N GLY A 107 -13.40 -7.85 -14.29
CA GLY A 107 -13.90 -8.66 -15.39
C GLY A 107 -13.96 -10.17 -15.15
N GLN A 108 -13.45 -10.67 -14.01
CA GLN A 108 -13.64 -12.05 -13.59
C GLN A 108 -14.98 -12.18 -12.87
N SER A 109 -15.85 -13.08 -13.34
CA SER A 109 -17.17 -13.33 -12.72
C SER A 109 -17.17 -14.50 -11.74
N ASP A 110 -16.25 -15.45 -11.90
CA ASP A 110 -16.11 -16.61 -11.04
C ASP A 110 -15.29 -16.25 -9.77
N PRO A 111 -15.84 -16.45 -8.54
CA PRO A 111 -15.14 -16.11 -7.30
C PRO A 111 -13.79 -16.83 -7.13
N LEU A 112 -13.68 -18.10 -7.54
CA LEU A 112 -12.42 -18.82 -7.45
C LEU A 112 -11.38 -18.29 -8.45
N ALA A 113 -11.79 -17.91 -9.66
CA ALA A 113 -10.92 -17.29 -10.64
C ALA A 113 -10.44 -15.92 -10.18
N ARG A 114 -11.28 -15.13 -9.49
CA ARG A 114 -10.92 -13.86 -8.88
C ARG A 114 -9.87 -14.05 -7.79
N LEU A 115 -10.10 -14.97 -6.86
CA LEU A 115 -9.16 -15.29 -5.77
C LEU A 115 -7.82 -15.78 -6.33
N ARG A 116 -7.85 -16.61 -7.38
CA ARG A 116 -6.65 -17.07 -8.09
C ARG A 116 -5.89 -15.92 -8.74
N ALA A 117 -6.57 -15.07 -9.48
CA ALA A 117 -5.95 -13.92 -10.17
C ALA A 117 -5.29 -12.97 -9.18
N PHE A 118 -5.97 -12.65 -8.08
CA PHE A 118 -5.42 -11.86 -6.98
C PHE A 118 -4.16 -12.49 -6.38
N THR A 119 -4.23 -13.78 -6.03
CA THR A 119 -3.12 -14.49 -5.37
C THR A 119 -1.88 -14.56 -6.27
N ILE A 120 -2.06 -14.87 -7.56
CA ILE A 120 -0.99 -14.88 -8.55
C ILE A 120 -0.40 -13.48 -8.70
N ARG A 121 -1.23 -12.45 -8.84
CA ARG A 121 -0.77 -11.08 -9.01
C ARG A 121 -0.02 -10.56 -7.78
N LEU A 122 -0.51 -10.89 -6.58
CA LEU A 122 0.19 -10.57 -5.32
C LEU A 122 1.57 -11.25 -5.25
N HIS A 123 1.68 -12.50 -5.69
CA HIS A 123 2.96 -13.20 -5.78
C HIS A 123 3.94 -12.49 -6.74
N GLU A 124 3.46 -12.12 -7.93
CA GLU A 124 4.26 -11.37 -8.91
C GLU A 124 4.73 -10.02 -8.36
N TRP A 125 3.93 -9.36 -7.52
CA TRP A 125 4.32 -8.14 -6.82
C TRP A 125 5.46 -8.38 -5.81
N CYS A 126 5.49 -9.55 -5.20
CA CYS A 126 6.54 -9.93 -4.26
C CYS A 126 7.82 -10.42 -4.94
N GLU A 127 7.82 -10.75 -6.24
CA GLU A 127 9.01 -11.22 -6.95
C GLU A 127 10.07 -10.11 -7.14
N PRO A 128 11.38 -10.45 -7.02
CA PRO A 128 12.44 -9.51 -7.34
C PRO A 128 12.36 -9.09 -8.81
N VAL A 129 12.61 -7.81 -9.08
CA VAL A 129 12.65 -7.31 -10.45
C VAL A 129 13.92 -7.82 -11.13
N THR A 130 13.77 -8.78 -12.04
CA THR A 130 14.88 -9.34 -12.81
C THR A 130 15.22 -8.56 -14.09
N THR A 131 14.36 -7.62 -14.50
CA THR A 131 14.55 -6.81 -15.69
C THR A 131 14.68 -5.32 -15.35
N PRO A 132 15.64 -4.59 -15.99
CA PRO A 132 15.72 -3.13 -15.81
C PRO A 132 14.39 -2.46 -16.18
N ARG A 133 13.85 -1.67 -15.26
CA ARG A 133 12.60 -0.92 -15.48
C ARG A 133 12.80 0.17 -16.53
N LYS A 134 11.79 0.40 -17.36
CA LYS A 134 11.71 1.61 -18.16
C LYS A 134 11.56 2.83 -17.24
N ARG A 135 12.40 3.84 -17.42
CA ARG A 135 12.31 5.13 -16.71
C ARG A 135 10.89 5.68 -16.82
N GLY A 136 10.24 5.94 -15.70
CA GLY A 136 8.86 6.43 -15.68
C GLY A 136 7.75 5.36 -15.52
N SER A 137 8.11 4.09 -15.31
CA SER A 137 7.12 3.07 -14.90
C SER A 137 6.68 3.34 -13.46
N HIS A 138 5.40 3.63 -13.26
CA HIS A 138 4.80 3.87 -11.94
C HIS A 138 4.58 2.58 -11.12
N ASN A 139 4.98 1.42 -11.65
CA ASN A 139 4.82 0.14 -10.99
C ASN A 139 5.90 -0.05 -9.91
N ARG A 140 5.67 0.54 -8.75
CA ARG A 140 6.52 0.44 -7.56
C ARG A 140 6.14 -0.82 -6.80
N ARG A 141 6.89 -1.88 -6.98
CA ARG A 141 6.67 -3.11 -6.20
C ARG A 141 6.99 -2.86 -4.73
N PRO A 142 6.25 -3.46 -3.79
CA PRO A 142 6.54 -3.36 -2.36
C PRO A 142 8.01 -3.70 -2.14
N ILE A 143 8.71 -2.81 -1.46
CA ILE A 143 10.14 -2.96 -1.29
C ILE A 143 10.35 -3.84 -0.07
N SER A 144 10.49 -5.11 -0.32
CA SER A 144 10.51 -6.18 0.65
C SER A 144 11.71 -6.16 1.59
N GLU A 145 12.84 -5.54 1.21
CA GLU A 145 14.07 -5.59 2.02
C GLU A 145 13.98 -4.83 3.34
N PHE A 146 13.37 -3.65 3.33
CA PHE A 146 13.20 -2.86 4.56
C PHE A 146 11.83 -3.03 5.23
N THR A 147 10.89 -3.74 4.59
CA THR A 147 9.54 -3.95 5.15
C THR A 147 9.61 -4.66 6.50
N VAL A 148 10.50 -5.64 6.67
CA VAL A 148 10.69 -6.32 7.95
C VAL A 148 11.19 -5.36 9.03
N GLN A 149 12.12 -4.47 8.69
CA GLN A 149 12.63 -3.46 9.62
C GLN A 149 11.52 -2.46 10.00
N LEU A 150 10.73 -2.00 9.03
CA LEU A 150 9.58 -1.13 9.27
C LEU A 150 8.51 -1.82 10.13
N ALA A 151 8.23 -3.10 9.89
CA ALA A 151 7.26 -3.85 10.67
C ALA A 151 7.68 -4.01 12.15
N VAL A 152 8.98 -4.07 12.42
CA VAL A 152 9.51 -4.09 13.80
C VAL A 152 9.47 -2.69 14.43
N ALA A 153 9.85 -1.65 13.68
CA ALA A 153 9.94 -0.28 14.19
C ALA A 153 8.56 0.41 14.28
N HIS A 154 7.67 0.16 13.31
CA HIS A 154 6.39 0.84 13.14
C HIS A 154 5.24 -0.15 12.84
N PRO A 155 4.98 -1.16 13.69
CA PRO A 155 4.06 -2.26 13.41
C PRO A 155 2.63 -1.79 13.06
N GLU A 156 2.11 -0.79 13.78
CA GLU A 156 0.76 -0.30 13.55
C GLU A 156 0.62 0.47 12.23
N ARG A 157 1.66 1.19 11.81
CA ARG A 157 1.64 1.89 10.51
C ARG A 157 1.76 0.93 9.34
N VAL A 158 2.65 -0.06 9.44
CA VAL A 158 2.77 -1.12 8.42
C VAL A 158 1.46 -1.90 8.31
N LYS A 159 0.84 -2.27 9.44
CA LYS A 159 -0.47 -2.91 9.47
C LYS A 159 -1.55 -2.07 8.80
N ALA A 160 -1.62 -0.78 9.12
CA ALA A 160 -2.59 0.14 8.51
C ALA A 160 -2.37 0.30 6.99
N ALA A 161 -1.11 0.37 6.57
CA ALA A 161 -0.76 0.43 5.14
C ALA A 161 -1.18 -0.84 4.39
N MET A 162 -1.03 -2.02 5.00
CA MET A 162 -1.38 -3.32 4.40
C MET A 162 -2.90 -3.59 4.38
N GLU A 163 -3.68 -2.85 5.16
CA GLU A 163 -5.10 -3.10 5.35
C GLU A 163 -5.91 -3.19 4.03
N PRO A 164 -5.71 -2.30 3.02
CA PRO A 164 -6.45 -2.41 1.77
C PRO A 164 -6.25 -3.75 1.06
N VAL A 165 -5.03 -4.25 0.98
CA VAL A 165 -4.69 -5.53 0.35
C VAL A 165 -5.26 -6.70 1.16
N SER A 166 -5.14 -6.65 2.49
CA SER A 166 -5.65 -7.69 3.38
C SER A 166 -7.18 -7.79 3.34
N ARG A 167 -7.87 -6.64 3.25
CA ARG A 167 -9.33 -6.59 3.12
C ARG A 167 -9.82 -7.15 1.80
N MET A 168 -9.18 -6.76 0.67
CA MET A 168 -9.52 -7.31 -0.64
C MET A 168 -9.39 -8.84 -0.66
N LEU A 169 -8.30 -9.38 -0.09
CA LEU A 169 -8.11 -10.82 -0.02
C LEU A 169 -9.18 -11.50 0.84
N LEU A 170 -9.54 -10.91 1.99
CA LEU A 170 -10.59 -11.44 2.85
C LEU A 170 -11.94 -11.49 2.09
N GLU A 171 -12.33 -10.41 1.41
CA GLU A 171 -13.56 -10.34 0.62
C GLU A 171 -13.58 -11.45 -0.46
N LEU A 172 -12.46 -11.69 -1.14
CA LEU A 172 -12.36 -12.75 -2.16
C LEU A 172 -12.45 -14.16 -1.57
N VAL A 173 -11.89 -14.40 -0.38
CA VAL A 173 -12.03 -15.68 0.34
C VAL A 173 -13.48 -15.89 0.78
N GLU A 174 -14.13 -14.85 1.31
CA GLU A 174 -15.54 -14.90 1.71
C GLU A 174 -16.47 -15.15 0.50
N GLU A 175 -16.21 -14.50 -0.65
CA GLU A 175 -16.97 -14.75 -1.88
C GLU A 175 -16.82 -16.19 -2.38
N ALA A 176 -15.60 -16.74 -2.37
CA ALA A 176 -15.32 -18.10 -2.83
C ALA A 176 -15.93 -19.16 -1.90
N GLU A 177 -15.89 -18.94 -0.59
CA GLU A 177 -16.53 -19.80 0.43
C GLU A 177 -18.05 -19.79 0.28
N ALA A 178 -18.65 -18.60 0.13
CA ALA A 178 -20.11 -18.44 0.02
C ALA A 178 -20.73 -19.19 -1.16
N VAL A 179 -19.98 -19.40 -2.26
CA VAL A 179 -20.42 -20.21 -3.42
C VAL A 179 -19.98 -21.67 -3.33
N GLY A 180 -19.30 -22.09 -2.25
CA GLY A 180 -18.80 -23.43 -2.05
C GLY A 180 -17.62 -23.82 -2.94
N ALA A 181 -16.90 -22.85 -3.48
CA ALA A 181 -15.70 -23.07 -4.29
C ALA A 181 -14.47 -23.44 -3.43
N ILE A 182 -14.49 -23.07 -2.16
CA ILE A 182 -13.53 -23.46 -1.13
C ILE A 182 -14.30 -23.81 0.16
N HIS A 183 -13.63 -24.51 1.11
CA HIS A 183 -14.21 -24.90 2.39
C HIS A 183 -13.24 -24.58 3.52
N VAL A 184 -13.52 -23.55 4.29
CA VAL A 184 -12.67 -23.10 5.40
C VAL A 184 -13.51 -22.83 6.65
N ASP A 185 -12.96 -23.17 7.83
CA ASP A 185 -13.64 -22.93 9.13
C ASP A 185 -13.63 -21.45 9.52
N ASP A 186 -12.63 -20.69 9.06
CA ASP A 186 -12.41 -19.28 9.41
C ASP A 186 -11.80 -18.54 8.22
N THR A 187 -12.63 -17.78 7.52
CA THR A 187 -12.23 -17.01 6.33
C THR A 187 -11.13 -15.99 6.61
N ARG A 188 -11.12 -15.36 7.79
CA ARG A 188 -10.07 -14.40 8.17
C ARG A 188 -8.72 -15.08 8.36
N ARG A 189 -8.72 -16.22 9.03
CA ARG A 189 -7.51 -17.02 9.22
C ARG A 189 -7.01 -17.57 7.89
N ALA A 190 -7.89 -18.04 7.04
CA ALA A 190 -7.57 -18.54 5.71
C ALA A 190 -6.94 -17.42 4.84
N ALA A 191 -7.55 -16.23 4.79
CA ALA A 191 -7.00 -15.08 4.08
C ALA A 191 -5.62 -14.68 4.62
N ALA A 192 -5.44 -14.65 5.96
CA ALA A 192 -4.16 -14.35 6.57
C ALA A 192 -3.07 -15.38 6.20
N LEU A 193 -3.41 -16.67 6.16
CA LEU A 193 -2.48 -17.73 5.77
C LEU A 193 -2.08 -17.63 4.29
N VAL A 194 -3.04 -17.37 3.39
CA VAL A 194 -2.75 -17.11 1.97
C VAL A 194 -1.81 -15.92 1.82
N GLN A 195 -2.12 -14.79 2.46
CA GLN A 195 -1.30 -13.59 2.39
C GLN A 195 0.12 -13.84 2.91
N GLN A 196 0.27 -14.50 4.05
CA GLN A 196 1.58 -14.82 4.61
C GLN A 196 2.36 -15.76 3.71
N THR A 197 1.73 -16.83 3.19
CA THR A 197 2.38 -17.78 2.27
C THR A 197 2.92 -17.05 1.05
N VAL A 198 2.13 -16.19 0.42
CA VAL A 198 2.53 -15.43 -0.77
C VAL A 198 3.65 -14.44 -0.45
N MET A 199 3.49 -13.64 0.60
CA MET A 199 4.47 -12.61 0.96
C MET A 199 5.82 -13.19 1.41
N TYR A 200 5.82 -14.34 2.10
CA TYR A 200 7.06 -14.99 2.54
C TYR A 200 7.70 -15.89 1.48
N SER A 201 7.00 -16.28 0.42
CA SER A 201 7.59 -17.00 -0.71
C SER A 201 8.76 -16.21 -1.33
N TRP A 202 8.62 -14.90 -1.40
CA TRP A 202 9.69 -13.99 -1.83
C TRP A 202 10.97 -14.13 -0.98
N PHE A 203 10.84 -14.13 0.35
CA PHE A 203 11.98 -14.27 1.25
C PHE A 203 12.65 -15.64 1.07
N GLY A 204 11.83 -16.69 0.97
CA GLY A 204 12.32 -18.04 0.67
C GLY A 204 13.08 -18.09 -0.66
N ASN A 205 12.51 -17.53 -1.71
CA ASN A 205 13.13 -17.49 -3.05
C ASN A 205 14.47 -16.74 -3.05
N ARG A 206 14.66 -15.70 -2.22
CA ARG A 206 15.99 -15.02 -2.09
C ARG A 206 17.06 -15.86 -1.39
N LEU A 207 16.68 -16.77 -0.51
CA LEU A 207 17.62 -17.67 0.18
C LEU A 207 18.01 -18.88 -0.67
N ILE A 208 17.19 -19.21 -1.68
CA ILE A 208 17.41 -20.35 -2.55
C ILE A 208 18.36 -19.95 -3.67
N GLN A 209 19.51 -20.64 -3.77
CA GLN A 209 20.50 -20.43 -4.84
C GLN A 209 20.24 -21.29 -6.08
N ASP A 210 19.45 -22.36 -5.98
CA ASP A 210 19.08 -23.23 -7.10
C ASP A 210 17.74 -22.80 -7.71
N ASN A 211 17.77 -22.26 -8.93
CA ASN A 211 16.59 -21.82 -9.65
C ASN A 211 15.49 -22.87 -9.80
N ARG A 212 15.80 -24.17 -9.67
CA ARG A 212 14.80 -25.26 -9.72
C ARG A 212 13.98 -25.38 -8.45
N MET A 213 14.39 -24.73 -7.39
CA MET A 213 13.70 -24.71 -6.10
C MET A 213 12.89 -23.41 -5.90
N LEU A 214 12.93 -22.49 -6.86
CA LEU A 214 12.15 -21.26 -6.79
C LEU A 214 10.66 -21.57 -6.97
N LEU A 215 9.84 -21.07 -6.04
CA LEU A 215 8.39 -21.23 -6.10
C LEU A 215 7.80 -20.25 -7.11
N SER A 216 7.07 -20.77 -8.09
CA SER A 216 6.29 -19.95 -9.02
C SER A 216 4.97 -19.50 -8.40
N ALA A 217 4.38 -18.45 -8.98
CA ALA A 217 3.05 -17.99 -8.58
C ALA A 217 1.99 -19.09 -8.70
N GLY A 218 2.08 -19.94 -9.76
CA GLY A 218 1.18 -21.06 -9.96
C GLY A 218 1.30 -22.12 -8.87
N GLU A 219 2.52 -22.54 -8.52
CA GLU A 219 2.75 -23.52 -7.45
C GLU A 219 2.30 -22.98 -6.08
N THR A 220 2.55 -21.72 -5.81
CA THR A 220 2.07 -21.07 -4.58
C THR A 220 0.55 -21.04 -4.53
N TRP A 221 -0.11 -20.73 -5.66
CA TRP A 221 -1.57 -20.79 -5.74
C TRP A 221 -2.10 -22.20 -5.48
N GLU A 222 -1.58 -23.23 -6.16
CA GLU A 222 -2.02 -24.62 -5.97
C GLU A 222 -1.85 -25.07 -4.51
N PHE A 223 -0.76 -24.70 -3.85
CA PHE A 223 -0.55 -24.96 -2.43
C PHE A 223 -1.62 -24.27 -1.57
N CYS A 224 -1.89 -22.98 -1.81
CA CYS A 224 -2.93 -22.24 -1.10
C CYS A 224 -4.31 -22.87 -1.33
N LEU A 225 -4.65 -23.22 -2.58
CA LEU A 225 -5.95 -23.84 -2.92
C LEU A 225 -6.16 -25.16 -2.22
N HIS A 226 -5.12 -26.02 -2.12
CA HIS A 226 -5.20 -27.26 -1.35
C HIS A 226 -5.45 -26.99 0.14
N GLY A 227 -4.77 -26.00 0.71
CA GLY A 227 -4.98 -25.60 2.10
C GLY A 227 -6.35 -24.96 2.39
N LEU A 228 -7.01 -24.41 1.35
CA LEU A 228 -8.35 -23.84 1.45
C LEU A 228 -9.47 -24.89 1.28
N ASN A 229 -9.14 -26.12 0.93
CA ASN A 229 -10.09 -27.23 0.77
C ASN A 229 -9.92 -28.34 1.80
N GLY A 230 -9.10 -28.12 2.86
CA GLY A 230 -8.97 -28.98 4.04
C GLY A 230 -8.11 -30.18 3.77
#